data_29a62d3ce2b5077724333fc0bc143e36
#
_entry.id   29a62d3ce2b5077724333fc0bc143e36
#
_cell.length_a   1.000
_cell.length_b   1.000
_cell.length_c   1.000
_cell.angle_alpha   90.00
_cell.angle_beta   90.00
_cell.angle_gamma   90.00
#
_symmetry.space_group_name_H-M   'P 1'
#
loop_
_entity.id
_entity.type
_entity.pdbx_description
1 polymer ?
#
loop_
_entity_poly.entity_id
_entity_poly.type
_entity_poly.pdbx_seq_one_letter_code
_entity_poly.pdbx_strand_id
1 'polypeptide(L)'
;VELSWRRRWTLPRGLRMGVVGRLNFDAYTYAQDSAFNKTIAKANPEVAIDMRWPLKKITATKAYELFEPVLQLGWSGNRQPNIRIDESTLSEFDEGNLLSLSRFTAPDQREHDSRAAIGMRWLHNDPRGWASGLVLGQIIRGTKESASGFSAISGLNSRYSDILVAGQIKNDTGLIFLVRGLMGTKANVDKIEANATWQRNRGRIWTSYISLPNDSDENRGRTLSEWSLNTGYYLSDHWHSEGNIRYDLSADRTATAGLSLTYENECVQARFEISRRFASSTNLTPSTDLALGVDLRGFGFSGSDTKYTRTCRSN
;
A
#
# COMPACT_ATOMS: atom_id res chain seq x y z
N VAL A 1 12.30 0.27 23.07
CA VAL A 1 12.88 1.63 23.03
C VAL A 1 13.81 1.72 21.84
N GLU A 2 13.72 2.80 21.04
CA GLU A 2 14.57 3.04 19.87
C GLU A 2 15.38 4.31 20.07
N LEU A 3 16.68 4.20 19.83
CA LEU A 3 17.59 5.34 19.71
C LEU A 3 18.05 5.42 18.26
N SER A 4 17.84 6.55 17.59
CA SER A 4 18.23 6.73 16.20
C SER A 4 19.04 8.00 16.01
N TRP A 5 20.06 7.90 15.17
CA TRP A 5 20.88 9.03 14.74
C TRP A 5 20.98 9.03 13.23
N ARG A 6 20.86 10.20 12.60
CA ARG A 6 20.95 10.37 11.16
C ARG A 6 21.70 11.63 10.81
N ARG A 7 22.59 11.51 9.82
CA ARG A 7 23.28 12.65 9.24
C ARG A 7 23.28 12.57 7.72
N ARG A 8 23.13 13.72 7.06
CA ARG A 8 23.11 13.82 5.59
C ARG A 8 24.05 14.90 5.13
N TRP A 9 24.69 14.67 3.97
CA TRP A 9 25.57 15.59 3.29
C TRP A 9 25.16 15.70 1.83
N THR A 10 25.38 16.88 1.24
CA THR A 10 25.32 17.09 -0.21
C THR A 10 26.74 17.30 -0.68
N LEU A 11 27.21 16.38 -1.51
CA LEU A 11 28.53 16.37 -2.10
C LEU A 11 28.56 17.16 -3.42
N PRO A 12 29.74 17.44 -3.98
CA PRO A 12 29.86 18.08 -5.29
C PRO A 12 29.00 17.37 -6.35
N ARG A 13 28.51 18.10 -7.34
CA ARG A 13 27.61 17.62 -8.40
C ARG A 13 26.25 17.13 -7.90
N GLY A 14 25.86 17.49 -6.68
CA GLY A 14 24.52 17.21 -6.14
C GLY A 14 24.33 15.77 -5.62
N LEU A 15 25.38 14.97 -5.50
CA LEU A 15 25.31 13.65 -4.87
C LEU A 15 24.95 13.82 -3.39
N ARG A 16 23.91 13.15 -2.94
CA ARG A 16 23.45 13.13 -1.53
C ARG A 16 23.88 11.83 -0.89
N MET A 17 24.55 11.95 0.24
CA MET A 17 24.95 10.82 1.07
C MET A 17 24.31 10.94 2.45
N GLY A 18 23.79 9.85 2.98
CA GLY A 18 23.21 9.76 4.31
C GLY A 18 23.83 8.61 5.09
N VAL A 19 23.97 8.80 6.39
CA VAL A 19 24.30 7.72 7.32
C VAL A 19 23.21 7.69 8.39
N VAL A 20 22.71 6.51 8.68
CA VAL A 20 21.75 6.26 9.76
C VAL A 20 22.27 5.16 10.66
N GLY A 21 22.27 5.40 11.95
CA GLY A 21 22.48 4.42 13.01
C GLY A 21 21.25 4.30 13.87
N ARG A 22 20.88 3.09 14.24
CA ARG A 22 19.74 2.81 15.09
C ARG A 22 20.11 1.72 16.09
N LEU A 23 19.66 1.87 17.32
CA LEU A 23 19.78 0.89 18.38
C LEU A 23 18.40 0.64 18.97
N ASN A 24 17.91 -0.58 18.79
CA ASN A 24 16.62 -1.01 19.29
C ASN A 24 16.81 -1.86 20.55
N PHE A 25 16.06 -1.56 21.60
CA PHE A 25 15.97 -2.35 22.82
C PHE A 25 14.54 -2.89 22.94
N ASP A 26 14.40 -4.18 22.77
CA ASP A 26 13.13 -4.86 22.79
C ASP A 26 13.10 -5.84 23.98
N ALA A 27 11.95 -5.91 24.68
CA ALA A 27 11.70 -6.86 25.75
C ALA A 27 10.36 -7.55 25.49
N TYR A 28 10.37 -8.86 25.48
CA TYR A 28 9.20 -9.71 25.24
C TYR A 28 8.92 -10.52 26.50
N THR A 29 7.66 -10.53 26.91
CA THR A 29 7.19 -11.33 28.05
C THR A 29 6.04 -12.21 27.60
N TYR A 30 6.16 -13.50 27.78
CA TYR A 30 5.14 -14.48 27.42
C TYR A 30 4.45 -15.00 28.69
N ALA A 31 3.12 -15.03 28.66
CA ALA A 31 2.30 -15.63 29.69
C ALA A 31 1.56 -16.83 29.09
N GLN A 32 1.55 -17.96 29.83
CA GLN A 32 0.79 -19.17 29.46
C GLN A 32 1.24 -19.84 28.14
N ASP A 33 2.48 -19.64 27.72
CA ASP A 33 3.07 -20.32 26.57
C ASP A 33 4.30 -21.13 27.02
N SER A 34 4.23 -22.44 26.90
CA SER A 34 5.31 -23.36 27.32
C SER A 34 6.44 -23.49 26.27
N ALA A 35 6.19 -23.04 25.04
CA ALA A 35 7.15 -23.14 23.93
C ALA A 35 8.18 -21.99 23.92
N PHE A 36 7.90 -20.90 24.63
CA PHE A 36 8.75 -19.71 24.65
C PHE A 36 9.21 -19.35 26.05
N ASN A 37 10.42 -18.78 26.16
CA ASN A 37 10.91 -18.27 27.44
C ASN A 37 10.01 -17.15 27.94
N LYS A 38 9.77 -17.08 29.24
CA LYS A 38 8.87 -16.10 29.87
C LYS A 38 9.26 -14.67 29.63
N THR A 39 10.56 -14.35 29.56
CA THR A 39 11.06 -13.00 29.29
C THR A 39 12.35 -13.05 28.48
N ILE A 40 12.40 -12.30 27.40
CA ILE A 40 13.57 -12.16 26.53
C ILE A 40 13.83 -10.66 26.34
N ALA A 41 15.04 -10.21 26.67
CA ALA A 41 15.50 -8.85 26.39
C ALA A 41 16.57 -8.86 25.29
N LYS A 42 16.53 -7.90 24.39
CA LYS A 42 17.36 -7.87 23.21
C LYS A 42 17.76 -6.43 22.84
N ALA A 43 19.04 -6.26 22.45
CA ALA A 43 19.54 -5.05 21.82
C ALA A 43 19.88 -5.37 20.34
N ASN A 44 19.37 -4.59 19.40
CA ASN A 44 19.57 -4.77 17.97
C ASN A 44 20.16 -3.51 17.34
N PRO A 45 21.47 -3.46 17.08
CA PRO A 45 22.10 -2.36 16.37
C PRO A 45 21.85 -2.48 14.85
N GLU A 46 21.60 -1.34 14.21
CA GLU A 46 21.41 -1.22 12.77
C GLU A 46 22.22 -0.02 12.26
N VAL A 47 22.86 -0.16 11.13
CA VAL A 47 23.54 0.95 10.45
C VAL A 47 23.31 0.86 8.95
N ALA A 48 23.12 2.01 8.30
CA ALA A 48 23.13 2.06 6.85
C ALA A 48 23.74 3.35 6.33
N ILE A 49 24.29 3.25 5.12
CA ILE A 49 24.76 4.35 4.30
C ILE A 49 23.89 4.39 3.06
N ASP A 50 23.23 5.51 2.79
CA ASP A 50 22.45 5.73 1.58
C ASP A 50 23.13 6.77 0.68
N MET A 51 23.06 6.54 -0.63
CA MET A 51 23.52 7.43 -1.68
C MET A 51 22.39 7.65 -2.66
N ARG A 52 22.16 8.92 -3.03
CA ARG A 52 21.14 9.33 -4.01
C ARG A 52 21.72 10.41 -4.91
N TRP A 53 21.55 10.24 -6.20
CA TRP A 53 22.05 11.22 -7.16
C TRP A 53 20.94 11.82 -8.00
N PRO A 54 20.29 12.91 -7.55
CA PRO A 54 19.21 13.53 -8.29
C PRO A 54 19.72 14.31 -9.50
N LEU A 55 19.58 13.74 -10.67
CA LEU A 55 19.89 14.34 -11.96
C LEU A 55 18.64 14.99 -12.54
N LYS A 56 18.72 16.29 -12.78
CA LYS A 56 17.60 17.11 -13.26
C LYS A 56 17.83 17.56 -14.69
N LYS A 57 16.76 17.55 -15.49
CA LYS A 57 16.73 18.11 -16.83
C LYS A 57 15.46 18.90 -17.06
N ILE A 58 15.58 20.04 -17.72
CA ILE A 58 14.45 20.77 -18.28
C ILE A 58 14.52 20.61 -19.78
N THR A 59 13.46 20.08 -20.39
CA THR A 59 13.40 19.84 -21.84
C THR A 59 13.09 21.13 -22.59
N ALA A 60 13.23 21.10 -23.90
CA ALA A 60 12.86 22.22 -24.77
C ALA A 60 11.36 22.59 -24.65
N THR A 61 10.51 21.63 -24.31
CA THR A 61 9.08 21.81 -24.05
C THR A 61 8.78 22.30 -22.63
N LYS A 62 9.81 22.69 -21.86
CA LYS A 62 9.73 23.07 -20.43
C LYS A 62 9.23 21.97 -19.50
N ALA A 63 9.22 20.72 -19.95
CA ALA A 63 8.96 19.61 -19.07
C ALA A 63 10.14 19.39 -18.11
N TYR A 64 9.82 19.07 -16.87
CA TYR A 64 10.79 18.78 -15.82
C TYR A 64 10.98 17.27 -15.70
N GLU A 65 12.23 16.82 -15.79
CA GLU A 65 12.62 15.44 -15.59
C GLU A 65 13.57 15.33 -14.41
N LEU A 66 13.36 14.31 -13.58
CA LEU A 66 14.26 13.89 -12.52
C LEU A 66 14.57 12.41 -12.68
N PHE A 67 15.84 12.09 -12.77
CA PHE A 67 16.35 10.73 -12.69
C PHE A 67 17.24 10.59 -11.45
N GLU A 68 16.88 9.71 -10.52
CA GLU A 68 17.57 9.57 -9.23
C GLU A 68 17.93 8.09 -9.00
N PRO A 69 19.16 7.66 -9.37
CA PRO A 69 19.68 6.39 -8.90
C PRO A 69 19.89 6.44 -7.39
N VAL A 70 19.61 5.31 -6.73
CA VAL A 70 19.73 5.15 -5.28
C VAL A 70 20.47 3.87 -4.95
N LEU A 71 21.33 3.93 -3.95
CA LEU A 71 22.03 2.80 -3.37
C LEU A 71 22.01 2.93 -1.85
N GLN A 72 21.68 1.86 -1.16
CA GLN A 72 21.85 1.76 0.29
C GLN A 72 22.62 0.50 0.64
N LEU A 73 23.64 0.65 1.49
CA LEU A 73 24.34 -0.45 2.13
C LEU A 73 23.94 -0.45 3.60
N GLY A 74 23.40 -1.55 4.06
CA GLY A 74 22.91 -1.71 5.42
C GLY A 74 23.48 -2.95 6.09
N TRP A 75 23.62 -2.87 7.40
CA TRP A 75 23.94 -3.98 8.27
C TRP A 75 23.12 -3.91 9.54
N SER A 76 22.65 -5.06 10.02
CA SER A 76 21.96 -5.20 11.29
C SER A 76 22.56 -6.37 12.06
N GLY A 77 22.82 -6.14 13.35
CA GLY A 77 23.36 -7.14 14.24
C GLY A 77 22.29 -8.13 14.72
N ASN A 78 22.77 -9.29 15.11
CA ASN A 78 22.04 -10.37 15.78
C ASN A 78 20.88 -11.03 15.03
N ARG A 79 21.09 -12.31 14.79
CA ARG A 79 20.00 -13.25 14.46
C ARG A 79 18.99 -13.26 15.60
N GLN A 80 17.72 -13.27 15.25
CA GLN A 80 16.62 -13.26 16.22
C GLN A 80 16.67 -14.46 17.16
N PRO A 81 16.52 -14.30 18.49
CA PRO A 81 16.21 -15.40 19.35
C PRO A 81 14.86 -16.01 18.94
N ASN A 82 14.58 -17.21 19.40
CA ASN A 82 13.29 -17.86 19.20
C ASN A 82 12.21 -17.10 19.99
N ILE A 83 11.60 -16.14 19.35
CA ILE A 83 10.44 -15.37 19.86
C ILE A 83 9.23 -15.70 19.01
N ARG A 84 8.06 -15.59 19.60
CA ARG A 84 6.81 -15.74 18.86
C ARG A 84 6.63 -14.52 17.94
N ILE A 85 6.33 -14.80 16.68
CA ILE A 85 6.04 -13.80 15.67
C ILE A 85 4.51 -13.72 15.57
N ASP A 86 3.93 -12.59 15.95
CA ASP A 86 2.48 -12.37 15.93
C ASP A 86 2.08 -11.26 14.96
N GLU A 87 2.92 -10.23 14.77
CA GLU A 87 2.59 -9.03 14.01
C GLU A 87 3.32 -8.95 12.66
N SER A 88 4.53 -9.52 12.55
CA SER A 88 5.32 -9.52 11.32
C SER A 88 5.03 -10.73 10.42
N THR A 89 3.77 -11.12 10.30
CA THR A 89 3.37 -12.31 9.53
C THR A 89 3.28 -12.03 8.03
N LEU A 90 2.95 -10.79 7.64
CA LEU A 90 2.77 -10.38 6.24
C LEU A 90 3.67 -9.19 5.95
N SER A 91 4.79 -9.45 5.30
CA SER A 91 5.71 -8.41 4.85
C SER A 91 5.58 -8.22 3.35
N GLU A 92 5.35 -7.00 2.92
CA GLU A 92 5.26 -6.66 1.50
C GLU A 92 6.49 -5.87 1.06
N PHE A 93 6.94 -6.08 -0.17
CA PHE A 93 8.00 -5.30 -0.79
C PHE A 93 7.39 -4.25 -1.72
N ASP A 94 7.65 -2.98 -1.41
CA ASP A 94 7.11 -1.84 -2.17
C ASP A 94 8.14 -0.69 -2.29
N GLU A 95 7.77 0.34 -3.03
CA GLU A 95 8.59 1.53 -3.24
C GLU A 95 8.81 2.36 -1.97
N GLY A 96 7.94 2.23 -0.97
CA GLY A 96 8.05 2.91 0.31
C GLY A 96 9.12 2.30 1.21
N ASN A 97 9.33 0.99 1.11
CA ASN A 97 10.25 0.27 1.98
C ASN A 97 11.55 -0.20 1.31
N LEU A 98 11.78 0.11 0.03
CA LEU A 98 13.02 -0.23 -0.69
C LEU A 98 14.30 0.14 0.10
N LEU A 99 14.32 1.31 0.72
CA LEU A 99 15.44 1.83 1.50
C LEU A 99 15.21 1.76 3.03
N SER A 100 14.31 0.92 3.49
CA SER A 100 14.09 0.70 4.92
C SER A 100 15.22 -0.14 5.54
N LEU A 101 15.50 0.09 6.83
CA LEU A 101 16.47 -0.74 7.57
C LEU A 101 15.94 -2.14 7.82
N SER A 102 14.63 -2.29 8.00
CA SER A 102 13.92 -3.56 8.04
C SER A 102 12.63 -3.43 7.24
N ARG A 103 12.20 -4.53 6.59
CA ARG A 103 10.94 -4.61 5.83
C ARG A 103 9.89 -5.42 6.55
N PHE A 104 10.24 -5.96 7.71
CA PHE A 104 9.23 -6.51 8.60
C PHE A 104 8.37 -5.38 9.16
N THR A 105 7.08 -5.66 9.30
CA THR A 105 6.06 -4.65 9.65
C THR A 105 6.12 -4.22 11.11
N ALA A 106 6.60 -5.10 12.00
CA ALA A 106 6.62 -4.88 13.44
C ALA A 106 7.98 -5.24 14.08
N PRO A 107 8.23 -4.82 15.32
CA PRO A 107 9.50 -5.05 16.00
C PRO A 107 9.74 -6.50 16.46
N ASP A 108 8.71 -7.36 16.43
CA ASP A 108 8.83 -8.80 16.74
C ASP A 108 9.72 -9.54 15.73
N GLN A 109 9.92 -8.97 14.54
CA GLN A 109 10.87 -9.46 13.56
C GLN A 109 11.65 -8.31 12.91
N ARG A 110 12.95 -8.50 12.69
CA ARG A 110 13.82 -7.54 12.01
C ARG A 110 14.77 -8.26 11.06
N GLU A 111 15.12 -7.60 9.97
CA GLU A 111 16.19 -8.10 9.10
C GLU A 111 17.54 -8.07 9.82
N HIS A 112 18.38 -9.04 9.52
CA HIS A 112 19.73 -9.19 10.08
C HIS A 112 20.76 -9.31 8.95
N ASP A 113 22.05 -9.24 9.29
CA ASP A 113 23.20 -9.29 8.38
C ASP A 113 23.30 -8.09 7.43
N SER A 114 24.23 -8.22 6.48
CA SER A 114 24.49 -7.20 5.48
C SER A 114 23.52 -7.28 4.31
N ARG A 115 23.16 -6.12 3.79
CA ARG A 115 22.30 -6.00 2.59
C ARG A 115 22.63 -4.76 1.79
N ALA A 116 22.38 -4.83 0.49
CA ALA A 116 22.39 -3.71 -0.41
C ALA A 116 20.98 -3.54 -1.01
N ALA A 117 20.47 -2.33 -1.04
CA ALA A 117 19.29 -1.97 -1.82
C ALA A 117 19.74 -1.07 -2.97
N ILE A 118 19.40 -1.46 -4.18
CA ILE A 118 19.73 -0.74 -5.41
C ILE A 118 18.44 -0.37 -6.09
N GLY A 119 18.33 0.85 -6.59
CA GLY A 119 17.14 1.26 -7.30
C GLY A 119 17.34 2.54 -8.09
N MET A 120 16.28 2.93 -8.77
CA MET A 120 16.17 4.21 -9.44
C MET A 120 14.75 4.75 -9.33
N ARG A 121 14.67 6.06 -9.35
CA ARG A 121 13.41 6.80 -9.45
C ARG A 121 13.48 7.75 -10.63
N TRP A 122 12.48 7.70 -11.48
CA TRP A 122 12.31 8.65 -12.56
C TRP A 122 10.99 9.38 -12.40
N LEU A 123 11.00 10.69 -12.61
CA LEU A 123 9.82 11.54 -12.60
C LEU A 123 9.83 12.42 -13.83
N HIS A 124 8.68 12.58 -14.44
CA HIS A 124 8.44 13.50 -15.55
C HIS A 124 7.20 14.32 -15.26
N ASN A 125 7.32 15.65 -15.37
CA ASN A 125 6.21 16.59 -15.25
C ASN A 125 6.15 17.45 -16.51
N ASP A 126 5.09 17.29 -17.28
CA ASP A 126 4.85 18.04 -18.51
C ASP A 126 3.97 19.26 -18.21
N PRO A 127 4.31 20.48 -18.71
CA PRO A 127 3.48 21.68 -18.55
C PRO A 127 2.06 21.54 -19.12
N ARG A 128 1.81 20.55 -19.97
CA ARG A 128 0.49 20.21 -20.52
C ARG A 128 -0.40 19.43 -19.55
N GLY A 129 0.01 19.35 -18.26
CA GLY A 129 -0.79 18.74 -17.19
C GLY A 129 -0.57 17.24 -17.01
N TRP A 130 0.43 16.63 -17.64
CA TRP A 130 0.78 15.23 -17.44
C TRP A 130 1.96 15.09 -16.47
N ALA A 131 1.83 14.15 -15.53
CA ALA A 131 2.95 13.74 -14.70
C ALA A 131 3.04 12.21 -14.66
N SER A 132 4.25 11.69 -14.80
CA SER A 132 4.54 10.27 -14.70
C SER A 132 5.73 10.00 -13.79
N GLY A 133 5.74 8.84 -13.17
CA GLY A 133 6.81 8.39 -12.30
C GLY A 133 7.03 6.89 -12.45
N LEU A 134 8.28 6.49 -12.29
CA LEU A 134 8.71 5.10 -12.28
C LEU A 134 9.71 4.88 -11.15
N VAL A 135 9.53 3.81 -10.40
CA VAL A 135 10.49 3.32 -9.41
C VAL A 135 10.86 1.88 -9.77
N LEU A 136 12.13 1.60 -9.81
CA LEU A 136 12.66 0.24 -9.90
C LEU A 136 13.57 0.00 -8.70
N GLY A 137 13.55 -1.23 -8.18
CA GLY A 137 14.39 -1.55 -7.04
C GLY A 137 14.61 -3.04 -6.84
N GLN A 138 15.72 -3.39 -6.19
CA GLN A 138 16.04 -4.75 -5.80
C GLN A 138 16.90 -4.73 -4.53
N ILE A 139 16.75 -5.78 -3.72
CA ILE A 139 17.54 -5.99 -2.52
C ILE A 139 18.43 -7.20 -2.71
N ILE A 140 19.69 -7.04 -2.35
CA ILE A 140 20.70 -8.08 -2.38
C ILE A 140 21.16 -8.32 -0.95
N ARG A 141 21.05 -9.53 -0.44
CA ARG A 141 21.49 -9.92 0.91
C ARG A 141 22.83 -10.63 0.89
N GLY A 142 23.57 -10.51 1.98
CA GLY A 142 24.85 -11.17 2.14
C GLY A 142 24.72 -12.70 2.09
N THR A 143 23.69 -13.23 2.74
CA THR A 143 23.40 -14.67 2.79
C THR A 143 21.94 -14.94 2.45
N LYS A 144 21.61 -16.21 2.12
CA LYS A 144 20.21 -16.62 1.90
C LYS A 144 19.45 -16.68 3.23
N GLU A 145 20.13 -17.02 4.30
CA GLU A 145 19.55 -17.13 5.65
C GLU A 145 19.03 -15.77 6.16
N SER A 146 19.62 -14.66 5.67
CA SER A 146 19.14 -13.30 5.97
C SER A 146 17.74 -13.02 5.42
N ALA A 147 17.23 -13.87 4.53
CA ALA A 147 15.87 -13.80 3.99
C ALA A 147 14.85 -14.65 4.77
N SER A 148 15.28 -15.33 5.84
CA SER A 148 14.39 -16.15 6.65
C SER A 148 13.28 -15.32 7.31
N GLY A 149 12.06 -15.86 7.32
CA GLY A 149 10.88 -15.18 7.86
C GLY A 149 10.08 -14.37 6.85
N PHE A 150 10.55 -14.22 5.61
CA PHE A 150 9.76 -13.67 4.52
C PHE A 150 9.02 -14.78 3.77
N SER A 151 7.73 -14.57 3.50
CA SER A 151 6.94 -15.48 2.66
C SER A 151 7.42 -15.45 1.19
N ALA A 152 7.11 -16.50 0.45
CA ALA A 152 7.49 -16.60 -0.96
C ALA A 152 6.92 -15.43 -1.79
N ILE A 153 5.70 -15.02 -1.49
CA ILE A 153 4.97 -13.98 -2.24
C ILE A 153 5.41 -12.55 -1.87
N SER A 154 6.13 -12.38 -0.76
CA SER A 154 6.68 -11.07 -0.39
C SER A 154 7.69 -10.56 -1.40
N GLY A 155 8.24 -11.43 -2.26
CA GLY A 155 9.36 -11.14 -3.16
C GLY A 155 10.69 -10.95 -2.42
N LEU A 156 10.74 -11.26 -1.11
CA LEU A 156 11.88 -11.00 -0.23
C LEU A 156 12.54 -12.28 0.30
N ASN A 157 12.02 -13.46 -0.02
CA ASN A 157 12.38 -14.74 0.58
C ASN A 157 13.70 -15.35 0.08
N SER A 158 14.47 -14.63 -0.73
CA SER A 158 15.74 -15.13 -1.27
C SER A 158 16.89 -14.12 -1.13
N ARG A 159 18.12 -14.55 -1.45
CA ARG A 159 19.30 -13.69 -1.42
C ARG A 159 19.13 -12.46 -2.31
N TYR A 160 18.56 -12.64 -3.49
CA TYR A 160 18.14 -11.57 -4.40
C TYR A 160 16.63 -11.44 -4.30
N SER A 161 16.13 -10.30 -3.86
CA SER A 161 14.70 -10.07 -3.91
C SER A 161 14.18 -10.10 -5.35
N ASP A 162 12.89 -10.22 -5.51
CA ASP A 162 12.26 -9.88 -6.77
C ASP A 162 12.56 -8.42 -7.14
N ILE A 163 12.44 -8.11 -8.42
CA ILE A 163 12.58 -6.76 -8.92
C ILE A 163 11.26 -6.04 -8.68
N LEU A 164 11.30 -5.01 -7.85
CA LEU A 164 10.18 -4.10 -7.65
C LEU A 164 10.06 -3.17 -8.86
N VAL A 165 8.86 -3.07 -9.40
CA VAL A 165 8.46 -2.11 -10.44
C VAL A 165 7.23 -1.38 -9.95
N ALA A 166 7.30 -0.05 -9.79
CA ALA A 166 6.16 0.78 -9.46
C ALA A 166 6.07 1.98 -10.40
N GLY A 167 4.90 2.19 -10.99
CA GLY A 167 4.66 3.26 -11.94
C GLY A 167 3.40 4.05 -11.62
N GLN A 168 3.42 5.35 -11.97
CA GLN A 168 2.25 6.21 -11.87
C GLN A 168 2.14 7.13 -13.08
N ILE A 169 0.92 7.39 -13.49
CA ILE A 169 0.59 8.42 -14.46
C ILE A 169 -0.59 9.21 -13.91
N LYS A 170 -0.51 10.51 -13.96
CA LYS A 170 -1.63 11.40 -13.61
C LYS A 170 -1.74 12.55 -14.59
N ASN A 171 -2.93 13.10 -14.73
CA ASN A 171 -3.15 14.31 -15.49
C ASN A 171 -4.11 15.27 -14.77
N ASP A 172 -4.17 16.50 -15.27
CA ASP A 172 -5.04 17.55 -14.75
C ASP A 172 -6.53 17.35 -15.09
N THR A 173 -6.85 16.39 -15.97
CA THR A 173 -8.24 16.03 -16.28
C THR A 173 -8.85 15.05 -15.26
N GLY A 174 -8.11 14.74 -14.19
CA GLY A 174 -8.58 13.92 -13.07
C GLY A 174 -8.25 12.43 -13.19
N LEU A 175 -7.41 12.03 -14.14
CA LEU A 175 -6.92 10.65 -14.24
C LEU A 175 -5.71 10.42 -13.34
N ILE A 176 -5.75 9.37 -12.55
CA ILE A 176 -4.60 8.81 -11.80
C ILE A 176 -4.55 7.32 -12.09
N PHE A 177 -3.44 6.85 -12.58
CA PHE A 177 -3.15 5.43 -12.78
C PHE A 177 -1.90 5.06 -11.98
N LEU A 178 -1.99 4.00 -11.20
CA LEU A 178 -0.92 3.43 -10.40
C LEU A 178 -0.78 1.96 -10.73
N VAL A 179 0.44 1.49 -10.90
CA VAL A 179 0.75 0.08 -11.08
C VAL A 179 1.95 -0.28 -10.22
N ARG A 180 1.89 -1.42 -9.57
CA ARG A 180 2.98 -1.99 -8.79
C ARG A 180 3.08 -3.47 -9.10
N GLY A 181 4.29 -3.99 -9.17
CA GLY A 181 4.52 -5.40 -9.37
C GLY A 181 5.85 -5.86 -8.83
N LEU A 182 5.92 -7.14 -8.55
CA LEU A 182 7.14 -7.87 -8.22
C LEU A 182 7.40 -8.86 -9.37
N MET A 183 8.60 -8.80 -9.90
CA MET A 183 9.04 -9.65 -10.98
C MET A 183 10.20 -10.52 -10.50
N GLY A 184 9.99 -11.82 -10.50
CA GLY A 184 10.98 -12.80 -10.11
C GLY A 184 12.18 -12.80 -11.05
N THR A 185 13.28 -13.40 -10.61
CA THR A 185 14.55 -13.45 -11.35
C THR A 185 14.45 -14.14 -12.71
N LYS A 186 13.41 -14.94 -12.94
CA LYS A 186 13.09 -15.60 -14.23
C LYS A 186 12.13 -14.79 -15.09
N ALA A 187 11.92 -13.51 -14.77
CA ALA A 187 10.99 -12.59 -15.43
C ALA A 187 9.51 -13.05 -15.39
N ASN A 188 9.14 -13.91 -14.44
CA ASN A 188 7.74 -14.18 -14.13
C ASN A 188 7.21 -13.04 -13.22
N VAL A 189 5.95 -12.67 -13.44
CA VAL A 189 5.26 -11.70 -12.60
C VAL A 189 4.70 -12.45 -11.40
N ASP A 190 5.28 -12.21 -10.22
CA ASP A 190 4.88 -12.89 -8.99
C ASP A 190 3.74 -12.16 -8.28
N LYS A 191 3.70 -10.85 -8.36
CA LYS A 191 2.62 -10.02 -7.81
C LYS A 191 2.38 -8.84 -8.74
N ILE A 192 1.11 -8.48 -8.97
CA ILE A 192 0.74 -7.24 -9.65
C ILE A 192 -0.49 -6.62 -9.00
N GLU A 193 -0.43 -5.31 -8.83
CA GLU A 193 -1.53 -4.46 -8.41
C GLU A 193 -1.62 -3.27 -9.36
N ALA A 194 -2.82 -3.00 -9.86
CA ALA A 194 -3.08 -1.84 -10.69
C ALA A 194 -4.33 -1.13 -10.20
N ASN A 195 -4.26 0.19 -10.08
CA ASN A 195 -5.36 1.05 -9.67
C ASN A 195 -5.51 2.20 -10.66
N ALA A 196 -6.72 2.46 -11.09
CA ALA A 196 -7.03 3.64 -11.87
C ALA A 196 -8.19 4.41 -11.24
N THR A 197 -8.01 5.71 -11.11
CA THR A 197 -9.04 6.62 -10.65
C THR A 197 -9.22 7.70 -11.70
N TRP A 198 -10.46 7.98 -12.04
CA TRP A 198 -10.81 9.13 -12.84
C TRP A 198 -11.95 9.86 -12.16
N GLN A 199 -11.75 11.15 -11.95
CA GLN A 199 -12.75 12.02 -11.36
C GLN A 199 -12.84 13.32 -12.13
N ARG A 200 -14.00 13.62 -12.65
CA ARG A 200 -14.27 14.87 -13.38
C ARG A 200 -15.72 15.27 -13.24
N ASN A 201 -15.95 16.57 -12.99
CA ASN A 201 -17.30 17.13 -12.87
C ASN A 201 -18.19 16.30 -11.94
N ARG A 202 -19.21 15.64 -12.50
CA ARG A 202 -20.22 14.84 -11.80
C ARG A 202 -19.88 13.35 -11.72
N GLY A 203 -18.79 12.89 -12.37
CA GLY A 203 -18.45 11.48 -12.46
C GLY A 203 -17.18 11.10 -11.73
N ARG A 204 -17.21 9.93 -11.09
CA ARG A 204 -16.04 9.26 -10.48
C ARG A 204 -16.05 7.80 -10.87
N ILE A 205 -14.90 7.33 -11.33
CA ILE A 205 -14.64 5.91 -11.60
C ILE A 205 -13.37 5.54 -10.84
N TRP A 206 -13.43 4.45 -10.11
CA TRP A 206 -12.28 3.81 -9.51
C TRP A 206 -12.29 2.33 -9.89
N THR A 207 -11.18 1.85 -10.38
CA THR A 207 -11.01 0.43 -10.71
C THR A 207 -9.68 -0.08 -10.19
N SER A 208 -9.67 -1.33 -9.73
CA SER A 208 -8.46 -2.01 -9.27
C SER A 208 -8.38 -3.41 -9.82
N TYR A 209 -7.16 -3.85 -10.05
CA TYR A 209 -6.82 -5.22 -10.39
C TYR A 209 -5.71 -5.70 -9.46
N ILE A 210 -5.86 -6.90 -8.93
CA ILE A 210 -4.84 -7.56 -8.12
C ILE A 210 -4.66 -8.99 -8.60
N SER A 211 -3.40 -9.42 -8.70
CA SER A 211 -3.06 -10.82 -8.93
C SER A 211 -1.95 -11.24 -7.98
N LEU A 212 -2.23 -12.28 -7.19
CA LEU A 212 -1.34 -12.87 -6.21
C LEU A 212 -1.28 -14.38 -6.46
N PRO A 213 -0.10 -14.99 -6.56
CA PRO A 213 0.01 -16.44 -6.68
C PRO A 213 -0.48 -17.14 -5.41
N ASN A 214 -0.63 -18.47 -5.49
CA ASN A 214 -0.88 -19.29 -4.31
C ASN A 214 0.29 -19.19 -3.33
N ASP A 215 -0.01 -19.20 -2.05
CA ASP A 215 0.97 -19.19 -0.96
C ASP A 215 0.44 -19.98 0.24
N SER A 216 1.15 -21.04 0.62
CA SER A 216 0.80 -21.88 1.75
C SER A 216 0.99 -21.16 3.10
N ASP A 217 1.98 -20.27 3.19
CA ASP A 217 2.29 -19.54 4.41
C ASP A 217 1.18 -18.54 4.76
N GLU A 218 0.48 -18.05 3.72
CA GLU A 218 -0.69 -17.17 3.85
C GLU A 218 -2.03 -17.92 3.79
N ASN A 219 -2.02 -19.27 3.89
CA ASN A 219 -3.22 -20.12 3.76
C ASN A 219 -4.01 -19.88 2.45
N ARG A 220 -3.31 -19.48 1.39
CA ARG A 220 -3.90 -19.25 0.08
C ARG A 220 -3.56 -20.40 -0.87
N GLY A 221 -4.45 -21.37 -0.94
CA GLY A 221 -4.27 -22.58 -1.75
C GLY A 221 -4.41 -22.40 -3.27
N ARG A 222 -4.80 -21.20 -3.73
CA ARG A 222 -4.96 -20.86 -5.16
C ARG A 222 -4.52 -19.44 -5.45
N THR A 223 -4.18 -19.17 -6.71
CA THR A 223 -3.96 -17.82 -7.21
C THR A 223 -5.20 -16.97 -6.99
N LEU A 224 -5.06 -15.80 -6.42
CA LEU A 224 -6.07 -14.76 -6.38
C LEU A 224 -5.87 -13.85 -7.59
N SER A 225 -6.88 -13.72 -8.42
CA SER A 225 -6.93 -12.72 -9.48
C SER A 225 -8.29 -12.06 -9.45
N GLU A 226 -8.33 -10.78 -9.09
CA GLU A 226 -9.58 -10.06 -8.83
C GLU A 226 -9.57 -8.70 -9.50
N TRP A 227 -10.68 -8.37 -10.12
CA TRP A 227 -10.95 -7.04 -10.65
C TRP A 227 -12.13 -6.41 -9.92
N SER A 228 -11.98 -5.14 -9.56
CA SER A 228 -13.02 -4.36 -8.90
C SER A 228 -13.26 -3.06 -9.66
N LEU A 229 -14.52 -2.67 -9.76
CA LEU A 229 -14.95 -1.38 -10.31
C LEU A 229 -15.93 -0.73 -9.33
N ASN A 230 -15.70 0.55 -9.05
CA ASN A 230 -16.61 1.42 -8.34
C ASN A 230 -16.87 2.67 -9.18
N THR A 231 -18.10 3.04 -9.32
CA THR A 231 -18.53 4.22 -10.08
C THR A 231 -19.42 5.10 -9.23
N GLY A 232 -19.32 6.39 -9.42
CA GLY A 232 -20.23 7.36 -8.82
C GLY A 232 -20.61 8.44 -9.82
N TYR A 233 -21.88 8.85 -9.83
CA TYR A 233 -22.35 9.89 -10.71
C TYR A 233 -23.41 10.76 -10.04
N TYR A 234 -23.24 12.08 -10.09
CA TYR A 234 -24.22 13.05 -9.64
C TYR A 234 -25.25 13.29 -10.75
N LEU A 235 -26.43 12.71 -10.62
CA LEU A 235 -27.55 12.88 -11.54
C LEU A 235 -28.07 14.32 -11.51
N SER A 236 -28.12 14.90 -10.30
CA SER A 236 -28.43 16.31 -10.05
C SER A 236 -27.69 16.78 -8.81
N ASP A 237 -27.95 17.98 -8.33
CA ASP A 237 -27.34 18.54 -7.12
C ASP A 237 -27.78 17.80 -5.85
N HIS A 238 -28.92 17.10 -5.91
CA HIS A 238 -29.49 16.33 -4.79
C HIS A 238 -29.43 14.81 -4.97
N TRP A 239 -29.23 14.33 -6.18
CA TRP A 239 -29.24 12.91 -6.47
C TRP A 239 -27.88 12.42 -6.95
N HIS A 240 -27.35 11.39 -6.31
CA HIS A 240 -26.19 10.68 -6.81
C HIS A 240 -26.41 9.16 -6.79
N SER A 241 -25.82 8.49 -7.75
CA SER A 241 -25.83 7.04 -7.86
C SER A 241 -24.43 6.52 -7.70
N GLU A 242 -24.28 5.35 -7.06
CA GLU A 242 -23.03 4.61 -6.97
C GLU A 242 -23.27 3.16 -7.40
N GLY A 243 -22.31 2.63 -8.15
CA GLY A 243 -22.30 1.24 -8.56
C GLY A 243 -20.97 0.58 -8.23
N ASN A 244 -21.01 -0.67 -7.83
CA ASN A 244 -19.81 -1.47 -7.59
C ASN A 244 -19.95 -2.88 -8.16
N ILE A 245 -18.84 -3.43 -8.63
CA ILE A 245 -18.74 -4.84 -9.02
C ILE A 245 -17.37 -5.36 -8.66
N ARG A 246 -17.29 -6.59 -8.19
CA ARG A 246 -16.08 -7.33 -7.94
C ARG A 246 -16.16 -8.68 -8.64
N TYR A 247 -15.17 -8.95 -9.47
CA TYR A 247 -15.10 -10.13 -10.33
C TYR A 247 -13.86 -10.97 -10.00
N ASP A 248 -14.06 -12.22 -9.64
CA ASP A 248 -13.00 -13.21 -9.41
C ASP A 248 -12.62 -13.84 -10.76
N LEU A 249 -11.52 -13.36 -11.34
CA LEU A 249 -10.98 -13.85 -12.61
C LEU A 249 -10.43 -15.28 -12.50
N SER A 250 -9.98 -15.68 -11.31
CA SER A 250 -9.48 -17.05 -11.08
C SER A 250 -10.62 -18.07 -11.06
N ALA A 251 -11.80 -17.68 -10.63
CA ALA A 251 -12.97 -18.52 -10.56
C ALA A 251 -13.99 -18.25 -11.69
N ASP A 252 -13.69 -17.30 -12.57
CA ASP A 252 -14.52 -16.85 -13.69
C ASP A 252 -15.97 -16.54 -13.28
N ARG A 253 -16.10 -15.74 -12.21
CA ARG A 253 -17.43 -15.38 -11.66
C ARG A 253 -17.46 -14.03 -10.99
N THR A 254 -18.61 -13.38 -11.03
CA THR A 254 -18.87 -12.22 -10.19
C THR A 254 -18.88 -12.64 -8.74
N ALA A 255 -18.14 -11.92 -7.88
CA ALA A 255 -18.13 -12.13 -6.43
C ALA A 255 -19.25 -11.32 -5.78
N THR A 256 -19.32 -10.02 -6.07
CA THR A 256 -20.33 -9.09 -5.56
C THR A 256 -20.70 -8.05 -6.61
N ALA A 257 -21.93 -7.57 -6.61
CA ALA A 257 -22.36 -6.38 -7.35
C ALA A 257 -23.37 -5.59 -6.51
N GLY A 258 -23.33 -4.27 -6.65
CA GLY A 258 -24.23 -3.38 -5.90
C GLY A 258 -24.53 -2.10 -6.68
N LEU A 259 -25.69 -1.54 -6.38
CA LEU A 259 -26.12 -0.24 -6.88
C LEU A 259 -26.78 0.51 -5.74
N SER A 260 -26.44 1.79 -5.58
CA SER A 260 -27.13 2.67 -4.64
C SER A 260 -27.57 3.97 -5.30
N LEU A 261 -28.67 4.50 -4.81
CA LEU A 261 -29.22 5.80 -5.17
C LEU A 261 -29.42 6.59 -3.90
N THR A 262 -28.82 7.75 -3.83
CA THR A 262 -28.91 8.63 -2.66
C THR A 262 -29.52 9.97 -3.06
N TYR A 263 -30.53 10.36 -2.32
CA TYR A 263 -31.05 11.72 -2.30
C TYR A 263 -30.49 12.46 -1.10
N GLU A 264 -29.99 13.65 -1.30
CA GLU A 264 -29.42 14.47 -0.24
C GLU A 264 -29.80 15.93 -0.39
N ASN A 265 -30.31 16.52 0.69
CA ASN A 265 -30.52 17.94 0.84
C ASN A 265 -30.01 18.42 2.22
N GLU A 266 -30.25 19.68 2.58
CA GLU A 266 -29.76 20.25 3.83
C GLU A 266 -30.31 19.53 5.09
N CYS A 267 -31.46 18.87 5.02
CA CYS A 267 -32.18 18.32 6.15
C CYS A 267 -32.28 16.80 6.16
N VAL A 268 -32.24 16.17 4.99
CA VAL A 268 -32.50 14.73 4.85
C VAL A 268 -31.51 14.12 3.89
N GLN A 269 -30.98 12.95 4.24
CA GLN A 269 -30.31 12.04 3.32
C GLN A 269 -31.10 10.73 3.30
N ALA A 270 -31.59 10.33 2.13
CA ALA A 270 -32.25 9.05 1.93
C ALA A 270 -31.38 8.22 0.95
N ARG A 271 -31.02 7.01 1.35
CA ARG A 271 -30.23 6.09 0.55
C ARG A 271 -30.99 4.79 0.35
N PHE A 272 -31.16 4.42 -0.90
CA PHE A 272 -31.59 3.11 -1.32
C PHE A 272 -30.42 2.33 -1.87
N GLU A 273 -30.26 1.08 -1.46
CA GLU A 273 -29.17 0.21 -1.90
C GLU A 273 -29.70 -1.20 -2.20
N ILE A 274 -29.26 -1.75 -3.32
CA ILE A 274 -29.39 -3.15 -3.66
C ILE A 274 -28.00 -3.73 -3.86
N SER A 275 -27.69 -4.82 -3.15
CA SER A 275 -26.43 -5.53 -3.31
C SER A 275 -26.65 -7.03 -3.41
N ARG A 276 -25.83 -7.68 -4.21
CA ARG A 276 -25.87 -9.13 -4.37
C ARG A 276 -24.49 -9.73 -4.24
N ARG A 277 -24.38 -10.72 -3.38
CA ARG A 277 -23.26 -11.64 -3.30
C ARG A 277 -23.57 -12.88 -4.11
N PHE A 278 -22.70 -13.20 -5.07
CA PHE A 278 -22.83 -14.38 -5.93
C PHE A 278 -21.94 -15.53 -5.46
N ALA A 279 -20.82 -15.19 -4.79
CA ALA A 279 -19.85 -16.15 -4.29
C ALA A 279 -20.29 -16.75 -2.96
N SER A 280 -20.09 -18.06 -2.81
CA SER A 280 -20.26 -18.80 -1.56
C SER A 280 -18.91 -19.18 -0.96
N SER A 281 -18.84 -19.25 0.36
CA SER A 281 -17.74 -19.85 1.13
C SER A 281 -18.32 -20.84 2.12
N THR A 282 -17.46 -21.50 2.91
CA THR A 282 -17.91 -22.45 3.95
C THR A 282 -18.96 -21.90 4.90
N ASN A 283 -18.96 -20.58 5.13
CA ASN A 283 -19.86 -19.91 6.10
C ASN A 283 -20.78 -18.87 5.46
N LEU A 284 -20.74 -18.67 4.14
CA LEU A 284 -21.50 -17.63 3.44
C LEU A 284 -22.19 -18.21 2.21
N THR A 285 -23.49 -17.97 2.11
CA THR A 285 -24.32 -18.31 0.95
C THR A 285 -24.55 -17.08 0.06
N PRO A 286 -24.86 -17.26 -1.23
CA PRO A 286 -25.31 -16.17 -2.08
C PRO A 286 -26.53 -15.48 -1.46
N SER A 287 -26.51 -14.15 -1.43
CA SER A 287 -27.60 -13.35 -0.87
C SER A 287 -27.87 -12.12 -1.74
N THR A 288 -29.10 -11.65 -1.68
CA THR A 288 -29.47 -10.33 -2.23
C THR A 288 -30.01 -9.51 -1.08
N ASP A 289 -29.41 -8.37 -0.85
CA ASP A 289 -29.72 -7.50 0.24
C ASP A 289 -30.29 -6.19 -0.31
N LEU A 290 -31.40 -5.72 0.30
CA LEU A 290 -32.03 -4.44 0.02
C LEU A 290 -31.96 -3.61 1.29
N ALA A 291 -31.46 -2.39 1.19
CA ALA A 291 -31.37 -1.48 2.33
C ALA A 291 -31.98 -0.13 1.97
N LEU A 292 -32.71 0.43 2.94
CA LEU A 292 -33.18 1.81 2.91
C LEU A 292 -32.71 2.50 4.20
N GLY A 293 -31.89 3.52 4.04
CA GLY A 293 -31.40 4.36 5.13
C GLY A 293 -31.99 5.77 5.00
N VAL A 294 -32.43 6.35 6.12
CA VAL A 294 -32.84 7.76 6.17
C VAL A 294 -32.17 8.43 7.34
N ASP A 295 -31.35 9.44 7.05
CA ASP A 295 -30.66 10.26 8.03
C ASP A 295 -31.25 11.66 8.05
N LEU A 296 -31.69 12.10 9.23
CA LEU A 296 -32.17 13.45 9.46
C LEU A 296 -30.99 14.34 9.89
N ARG A 297 -30.56 15.24 9.01
CA ARG A 297 -29.50 16.19 9.28
C ARG A 297 -30.04 17.39 10.05
N GLY A 298 -29.36 17.80 11.11
CA GLY A 298 -29.80 18.94 11.93
C GLY A 298 -30.42 18.59 13.28
N PHE A 299 -30.62 17.31 13.56
CA PHE A 299 -31.11 16.82 14.86
C PHE A 299 -29.96 16.23 15.74
N GLY A 300 -28.72 16.59 15.49
CA GLY A 300 -27.57 16.14 16.29
C GLY A 300 -27.44 16.96 17.57
N PHE A 301 -27.42 16.31 18.73
CA PHE A 301 -27.03 16.92 20.01
C PHE A 301 -25.50 17.10 20.01
N SER A 302 -25.01 18.29 19.69
CA SER A 302 -23.61 18.63 19.93
C SER A 302 -23.57 19.58 21.14
N GLY A 303 -22.93 19.15 22.22
CA GLY A 303 -22.78 19.91 23.45
C GLY A 303 -21.78 21.07 23.38
N SER A 304 -21.76 21.83 22.29
CA SER A 304 -21.02 23.10 22.21
C SER A 304 -22.00 24.23 22.00
N ASP A 305 -21.86 25.27 22.82
CA ASP A 305 -22.70 26.48 22.93
C ASP A 305 -22.83 27.37 21.67
N THR A 306 -22.64 26.84 20.48
CA THR A 306 -22.90 27.55 19.24
C THR A 306 -24.31 27.24 18.75
N LYS A 307 -25.23 28.21 18.91
CA LYS A 307 -26.57 28.21 18.33
C LYS A 307 -26.49 28.09 16.81
N TYR A 308 -26.61 26.88 16.27
CA TYR A 308 -26.81 26.64 14.85
C TYR A 308 -28.30 26.69 14.56
N THR A 309 -28.81 27.77 14.03
CA THR A 309 -30.15 27.85 13.43
C THR A 309 -30.06 27.38 11.99
N ARG A 310 -30.35 26.11 11.73
CA ARG A 310 -30.59 25.59 10.38
C ARG A 310 -32.05 25.84 10.04
N THR A 311 -32.30 26.67 9.03
CA THR A 311 -33.61 26.78 8.41
C THR A 311 -33.61 25.86 7.19
N CYS A 312 -34.33 24.74 7.27
CA CYS A 312 -34.67 23.92 6.11
C CYS A 312 -35.63 24.73 5.22
N ARG A 313 -35.14 25.28 4.10
CA ARG A 313 -35.98 25.92 3.10
C ARG A 313 -36.55 24.85 2.17
N SER A 314 -37.89 24.74 2.12
CA SER A 314 -38.61 24.10 1.03
C SER A 314 -38.63 25.08 -0.16
N ASN A 315 -37.93 24.76 -1.23
CA ASN A 315 -38.21 25.32 -2.55
C ASN A 315 -39.12 24.37 -3.30
#